data_144aa6cc2cf1ddc2c8b6e899241c2f1b
#
_entry.id   144aa6cc2cf1ddc2c8b6e899241c2f1b
#
_cell.length_a   1.000
_cell.length_b   1.000
_cell.length_c   1.000
_cell.angle_alpha   90.00
_cell.angle_beta   90.00
_cell.angle_gamma   90.00
#
_symmetry.space_group_name_H-M   'P 1'
#
loop_
_entity.id
_entity.type
_entity.pdbx_description
1 polymer ?
#
loop_
_entity_poly.entity_id
_entity_poly.type
_entity_poly.pdbx_seq_one_letter_code
_entity_poly.pdbx_strand_id
1 'polypeptide(L)'
;PAHLSDEEAATLPCAAVTAWHALVGEGTLKAGDTVLVQGTGGVSIFALQFARLQGARVIATSSRDEKLARAVQLGASDGINYNTTPKWDERARELSGGAGVDYVVEVGGAGTLAQSMRAVKTGGQISLIGVLTGGAGQVNPLPILMRNIRVQGIFVGSREMFEAMNRAIALHHMKPVVDRVFPFGEAVEAFRYMDSGAHFGKVAIRR
;
A
#
# COMPACT_ATOMS: atom_id res chain seq x y z
N PRO A 1 -11.06 -0.09 -17.89
CA PRO A 1 -10.38 0.82 -18.83
C PRO A 1 -9.86 0.12 -20.06
N ALA A 2 -10.16 0.64 -21.28
CA ALA A 2 -9.88 -0.04 -22.55
C ALA A 2 -8.38 -0.23 -22.88
N HIS A 3 -7.49 0.46 -22.17
CA HIS A 3 -6.04 0.35 -22.37
C HIS A 3 -5.39 -0.79 -21.57
N LEU A 4 -6.15 -1.47 -20.71
CA LEU A 4 -5.67 -2.57 -19.89
C LEU A 4 -5.86 -3.91 -20.59
N SER A 5 -4.93 -4.83 -20.39
CA SER A 5 -5.14 -6.25 -20.70
C SER A 5 -6.10 -6.90 -19.68
N ASP A 6 -6.58 -8.10 -20.01
CA ASP A 6 -7.44 -8.85 -19.10
C ASP A 6 -6.72 -9.20 -17.79
N GLU A 7 -5.44 -9.54 -17.85
CA GLU A 7 -4.61 -9.83 -16.67
C GLU A 7 -4.43 -8.57 -15.79
N GLU A 8 -4.20 -7.40 -16.42
CA GLU A 8 -4.13 -6.12 -15.69
C GLU A 8 -5.48 -5.79 -15.06
N ALA A 9 -6.57 -5.90 -15.80
CA ALA A 9 -7.92 -5.62 -15.33
C ALA A 9 -8.34 -6.54 -14.17
N ALA A 10 -7.99 -7.83 -14.23
CA ALA A 10 -8.28 -8.81 -13.19
C ALA A 10 -7.63 -8.48 -11.83
N THR A 11 -6.60 -7.63 -11.80
CA THR A 11 -5.94 -7.21 -10.55
C THR A 11 -6.68 -6.11 -9.78
N LEU A 12 -7.68 -5.46 -10.40
CA LEU A 12 -8.32 -4.26 -9.87
C LEU A 12 -9.36 -4.52 -8.76
N PRO A 13 -10.22 -5.58 -8.82
CA PRO A 13 -11.43 -5.69 -7.98
C PRO A 13 -11.20 -5.82 -6.48
N CYS A 14 -9.99 -6.15 -6.04
CA CYS A 14 -9.66 -6.24 -4.61
C CYS A 14 -8.55 -5.26 -4.25
N ALA A 15 -7.31 -5.54 -4.67
CA ALA A 15 -6.14 -4.79 -4.19
C ALA A 15 -6.17 -3.30 -4.61
N ALA A 16 -6.58 -3.00 -5.84
CA ALA A 16 -6.61 -1.62 -6.32
C ALA A 16 -7.73 -0.82 -5.66
N VAL A 17 -8.95 -1.36 -5.62
CA VAL A 17 -10.06 -0.64 -4.97
C VAL A 17 -9.85 -0.49 -3.46
N THR A 18 -9.16 -1.42 -2.80
CA THR A 18 -8.74 -1.27 -1.40
C THR A 18 -7.78 -0.09 -1.22
N ALA A 19 -6.77 0.00 -2.07
CA ALA A 19 -5.83 1.12 -2.03
C ALA A 19 -6.50 2.47 -2.34
N TRP A 20 -7.43 2.47 -3.30
CA TRP A 20 -8.26 3.64 -3.62
C TRP A 20 -9.13 4.06 -2.44
N HIS A 21 -9.84 3.11 -1.80
CA HIS A 21 -10.66 3.35 -0.63
C HIS A 21 -9.84 3.95 0.51
N ALA A 22 -8.64 3.40 0.78
CA ALA A 22 -7.76 3.84 1.85
C ALA A 22 -7.26 5.29 1.70
N LEU A 23 -7.03 5.75 0.48
CA LEU A 23 -6.40 7.04 0.21
C LEU A 23 -7.37 8.10 -0.30
N VAL A 24 -8.38 7.71 -1.08
CA VAL A 24 -9.30 8.61 -1.78
C VAL A 24 -10.72 8.50 -1.24
N GLY A 25 -11.25 7.28 -1.00
CA GLY A 25 -12.61 7.08 -0.51
C GLY A 25 -12.80 7.55 0.93
N GLU A 26 -12.02 6.99 1.85
CA GLU A 26 -12.01 7.39 3.27
C GLU A 26 -10.84 8.31 3.61
N GLY A 27 -9.84 8.38 2.73
CA GLY A 27 -8.74 9.31 2.85
C GLY A 27 -9.12 10.70 2.36
N THR A 28 -8.40 11.68 2.84
CA THR A 28 -8.46 13.07 2.36
C THR A 28 -7.11 13.46 1.77
N LEU A 29 -6.47 12.52 1.06
CA LEU A 29 -5.13 12.68 0.49
C LEU A 29 -5.07 13.91 -0.42
N LYS A 30 -4.06 14.73 -0.22
CA LYS A 30 -3.82 15.97 -0.96
C LYS A 30 -2.44 15.95 -1.61
N ALA A 31 -2.29 16.74 -2.65
CA ALA A 31 -0.98 17.01 -3.22
C ALA A 31 -0.04 17.59 -2.14
N GLY A 32 1.17 17.06 -2.07
CA GLY A 32 2.17 17.41 -1.06
C GLY A 32 2.14 16.58 0.21
N ASP A 33 1.09 15.79 0.47
CA ASP A 33 1.07 14.84 1.59
C ASP A 33 2.14 13.76 1.40
N THR A 34 2.54 13.13 2.50
CA THR A 34 3.47 11.99 2.51
C THR A 34 2.73 10.72 2.93
N VAL A 35 2.80 9.69 2.09
CA VAL A 35 2.20 8.37 2.32
C VAL A 35 3.28 7.35 2.58
N LEU A 36 3.17 6.58 3.65
CA LEU A 36 3.98 5.39 3.88
C LEU A 36 3.19 4.15 3.48
N VAL A 37 3.78 3.33 2.60
CA VAL A 37 3.22 2.03 2.19
C VAL A 37 4.07 0.91 2.75
N GLN A 38 3.44 -0.08 3.38
CA GLN A 38 4.12 -1.23 3.96
C GLN A 38 4.23 -2.38 2.97
N GLY A 39 5.46 -2.81 2.69
CA GLY A 39 5.72 -3.88 1.74
C GLY A 39 5.50 -3.45 0.28
N THR A 40 5.60 -4.43 -0.60
CA THR A 40 5.52 -4.27 -2.05
C THR A 40 4.52 -5.24 -2.70
N GLY A 41 3.51 -5.64 -1.94
CA GLY A 41 2.38 -6.43 -2.43
C GLY A 41 1.36 -5.58 -3.20
N GLY A 42 0.30 -6.21 -3.66
CA GLY A 42 -0.68 -5.57 -4.54
C GLY A 42 -1.27 -4.28 -4.00
N VAL A 43 -1.77 -4.28 -2.76
CA VAL A 43 -2.37 -3.07 -2.15
C VAL A 43 -1.35 -1.94 -2.05
N SER A 44 -0.14 -2.23 -1.58
CA SER A 44 0.90 -1.22 -1.36
C SER A 44 1.40 -0.61 -2.67
N ILE A 45 1.52 -1.41 -3.73
CA ILE A 45 1.93 -0.91 -5.05
C ILE A 45 0.82 -0.09 -5.72
N PHE A 46 -0.44 -0.49 -5.60
CA PHE A 46 -1.55 0.36 -6.05
C PHE A 46 -1.64 1.66 -5.23
N ALA A 47 -1.45 1.59 -3.91
CA ALA A 47 -1.43 2.77 -3.06
C ALA A 47 -0.30 3.75 -3.46
N LEU A 48 0.89 3.23 -3.77
CA LEU A 48 1.99 4.03 -4.31
C LEU A 48 1.57 4.72 -5.61
N GLN A 49 0.99 3.98 -6.56
CA GLN A 49 0.57 4.54 -7.85
C GLN A 49 -0.52 5.61 -7.66
N PHE A 50 -1.55 5.35 -6.86
CA PHE A 50 -2.62 6.33 -6.61
C PHE A 50 -2.14 7.56 -5.83
N ALA A 51 -1.28 7.38 -4.83
CA ALA A 51 -0.68 8.50 -4.10
C ALA A 51 0.11 9.42 -5.06
N ARG A 52 0.88 8.83 -5.96
CA ARG A 52 1.59 9.58 -7.00
C ARG A 52 0.66 10.33 -7.94
N LEU A 53 -0.43 9.71 -8.38
CA LEU A 53 -1.45 10.38 -9.20
C LEU A 53 -2.06 11.60 -8.50
N GLN A 54 -2.21 11.54 -7.17
CA GLN A 54 -2.71 12.65 -6.36
C GLN A 54 -1.64 13.70 -6.01
N GLY A 55 -0.39 13.53 -6.49
CA GLY A 55 0.69 14.48 -6.21
C GLY A 55 1.31 14.32 -4.81
N ALA A 56 1.12 13.18 -4.16
CA ALA A 56 1.71 12.88 -2.86
C ALA A 56 3.12 12.29 -3.00
N ARG A 57 3.94 12.50 -1.96
CA ARG A 57 5.21 11.82 -1.75
C ARG A 57 4.97 10.42 -1.18
N VAL A 58 5.74 9.42 -1.61
CA VAL A 58 5.59 8.05 -1.13
C VAL A 58 6.89 7.52 -0.54
N ILE A 59 6.82 6.99 0.67
CA ILE A 59 7.88 6.21 1.31
C ILE A 59 7.43 4.75 1.29
N ALA A 60 8.23 3.86 0.68
CA ALA A 60 7.93 2.43 0.64
C ALA A 60 8.81 1.65 1.63
N THR A 61 8.24 0.64 2.31
CA THR A 61 9.04 -0.30 3.11
C THR A 61 9.10 -1.67 2.44
N SER A 62 10.19 -2.39 2.62
CA SER A 62 10.34 -3.78 2.16
C SER A 62 11.42 -4.50 2.95
N SER A 63 11.47 -5.85 2.85
CA SER A 63 12.57 -6.66 3.36
C SER A 63 13.75 -6.80 2.37
N ARG A 64 13.60 -6.32 1.13
CA ARG A 64 14.54 -6.53 0.03
C ARG A 64 14.82 -5.25 -0.71
N ASP A 65 16.10 -4.95 -0.91
CA ASP A 65 16.53 -3.71 -1.59
C ASP A 65 16.15 -3.70 -3.07
N GLU A 66 16.14 -4.87 -3.75
CA GLU A 66 15.71 -4.96 -5.15
C GLU A 66 14.25 -4.52 -5.33
N LYS A 67 13.38 -4.86 -4.37
CA LYS A 67 11.98 -4.43 -4.39
C LYS A 67 11.83 -2.94 -4.10
N LEU A 68 12.66 -2.39 -3.22
CA LEU A 68 12.70 -0.95 -2.96
C LEU A 68 13.18 -0.19 -4.20
N ALA A 69 14.20 -0.67 -4.90
CA ALA A 69 14.65 -0.08 -6.15
C ALA A 69 13.52 -0.03 -7.20
N ARG A 70 12.73 -1.12 -7.33
CA ARG A 70 11.55 -1.14 -8.21
C ARG A 70 10.47 -0.15 -7.76
N ALA A 71 10.23 -0.02 -6.45
CA ALA A 71 9.28 0.96 -5.92
C ALA A 71 9.72 2.41 -6.24
N VAL A 72 11.02 2.71 -6.13
CA VAL A 72 11.58 4.01 -6.52
C VAL A 72 11.41 4.27 -8.02
N GLN A 73 11.64 3.27 -8.87
CA GLN A 73 11.38 3.37 -10.33
C GLN A 73 9.90 3.65 -10.64
N LEU A 74 8.97 3.15 -9.81
CA LEU A 74 7.53 3.46 -9.91
C LEU A 74 7.17 4.82 -9.32
N GLY A 75 8.13 5.54 -8.74
CA GLY A 75 7.96 6.89 -8.22
C GLY A 75 7.86 7.00 -6.70
N ALA A 76 8.20 5.97 -5.93
CA ALA A 76 8.46 6.18 -4.50
C ALA A 76 9.64 7.15 -4.34
N SER A 77 9.51 8.10 -3.43
CA SER A 77 10.56 9.08 -3.16
C SER A 77 11.70 8.47 -2.35
N ASP A 78 11.36 7.51 -1.49
CA ASP A 78 12.30 6.85 -0.58
C ASP A 78 11.90 5.39 -0.34
N GLY A 79 12.90 4.58 0.01
CA GLY A 79 12.74 3.20 0.43
C GLY A 79 13.35 2.95 1.81
N ILE A 80 12.70 2.13 2.63
CA ILE A 80 13.21 1.71 3.93
C ILE A 80 13.22 0.18 3.96
N ASN A 81 14.41 -0.41 4.07
CA ASN A 81 14.54 -1.84 4.30
C ASN A 81 14.40 -2.12 5.81
N TYR A 82 13.29 -2.73 6.20
CA TYR A 82 13.01 -2.97 7.63
C TYR A 82 13.86 -4.08 8.25
N ASN A 83 14.56 -4.91 7.45
CA ASN A 83 15.52 -5.88 7.98
C ASN A 83 16.81 -5.20 8.43
N THR A 84 17.27 -4.19 7.70
CA THR A 84 18.48 -3.40 8.03
C THR A 84 18.14 -2.19 8.90
N THR A 85 16.90 -1.72 8.86
CA THR A 85 16.38 -0.59 9.64
C THR A 85 15.12 -1.02 10.40
N PRO A 86 15.25 -1.82 11.49
CA PRO A 86 14.10 -2.32 12.24
C PRO A 86 13.24 -1.21 12.85
N LYS A 87 13.81 -0.06 13.14
CA LYS A 87 13.12 1.17 13.57
C LYS A 87 12.66 1.99 12.36
N TRP A 88 11.97 1.35 11.42
CA TRP A 88 11.51 1.97 10.20
C TRP A 88 10.57 3.18 10.44
N ASP A 89 9.87 3.20 11.56
CA ASP A 89 9.03 4.31 12.01
C ASP A 89 9.84 5.58 12.32
N GLU A 90 10.99 5.45 13.01
CA GLU A 90 11.91 6.57 13.27
C GLU A 90 12.46 7.09 11.93
N ARG A 91 12.88 6.18 11.05
CA ARG A 91 13.39 6.55 9.71
C ARG A 91 12.33 7.22 8.84
N ALA A 92 11.08 6.75 8.87
CA ALA A 92 9.98 7.38 8.15
C ALA A 92 9.73 8.82 8.65
N ARG A 93 9.84 9.06 9.96
CA ARG A 93 9.76 10.41 10.52
C ARG A 93 10.90 11.31 10.06
N GLU A 94 12.14 10.82 10.08
CA GLU A 94 13.29 11.58 9.56
C GLU A 94 13.07 12.01 8.12
N LEU A 95 12.69 11.05 7.25
CA LEU A 95 12.43 11.28 5.84
C LEU A 95 11.26 12.26 5.60
N SER A 96 10.33 12.36 6.53
CA SER A 96 9.20 13.30 6.49
C SER A 96 9.44 14.61 7.25
N GLY A 97 10.71 14.97 7.49
CA GLY A 97 11.09 16.22 8.15
C GLY A 97 10.82 16.26 9.67
N GLY A 98 10.71 15.08 10.32
CA GLY A 98 10.53 14.94 11.76
C GLY A 98 9.05 14.95 12.22
N ALA A 99 8.14 15.51 11.45
CA ALA A 99 6.71 15.57 11.81
C ALA A 99 6.02 14.21 11.79
N GLY A 100 6.45 13.32 10.90
CA GLY A 100 5.83 12.04 10.56
C GLY A 100 5.03 12.12 9.26
N VAL A 101 4.62 10.96 8.75
CA VAL A 101 3.87 10.85 7.49
C VAL A 101 2.40 11.20 7.70
N ASP A 102 1.73 11.69 6.65
CA ASP A 102 0.30 12.04 6.68
C ASP A 102 -0.56 10.78 6.72
N TYR A 103 -0.19 9.76 5.95
CA TYR A 103 -0.92 8.50 5.82
C TYR A 103 0.00 7.30 5.96
N VAL A 104 -0.51 6.25 6.62
CA VAL A 104 0.08 4.91 6.63
C VAL A 104 -0.91 3.94 6.03
N VAL A 105 -0.51 3.25 4.96
CA VAL A 105 -1.24 2.11 4.39
C VAL A 105 -0.76 0.85 5.13
N GLU A 106 -1.52 0.47 6.16
CA GLU A 106 -1.17 -0.55 7.13
C GLU A 106 -1.69 -1.92 6.69
N VAL A 107 -0.79 -2.80 6.28
CA VAL A 107 -1.12 -4.16 5.85
C VAL A 107 -0.59 -5.26 6.78
N GLY A 108 0.28 -4.91 7.71
CA GLY A 108 0.86 -5.86 8.65
C GLY A 108 -0.08 -6.26 9.77
N GLY A 109 -0.81 -5.33 10.34
CA GLY A 109 -1.71 -5.57 11.47
C GLY A 109 -1.03 -5.47 12.83
N ALA A 110 -1.32 -6.41 13.74
CA ALA A 110 -0.91 -6.31 15.14
C ALA A 110 0.61 -6.14 15.34
N GLY A 111 1.44 -6.78 14.51
CA GLY A 111 2.90 -6.70 14.62
C GLY A 111 3.52 -5.39 14.16
N THR A 112 2.80 -4.56 13.38
CA THR A 112 3.33 -3.32 12.82
C THR A 112 2.58 -2.07 13.28
N LEU A 113 1.35 -2.20 13.77
CA LEU A 113 0.48 -1.08 14.11
C LEU A 113 1.11 -0.11 15.12
N ALA A 114 1.85 -0.61 16.11
CA ALA A 114 2.54 0.23 17.08
C ALA A 114 3.60 1.14 16.42
N GLN A 115 4.33 0.63 15.44
CA GLN A 115 5.29 1.43 14.67
C GLN A 115 4.57 2.39 13.74
N SER A 116 3.47 1.98 13.11
CA SER A 116 2.63 2.86 12.27
C SER A 116 2.10 4.04 13.05
N MET A 117 1.67 3.82 14.31
CA MET A 117 1.26 4.91 15.20
C MET A 117 2.41 5.88 15.53
N ARG A 118 3.66 5.40 15.61
CA ARG A 118 4.81 6.31 15.81
C ARG A 118 5.21 7.03 14.54
N ALA A 119 5.14 6.37 13.38
CA ALA A 119 5.50 6.94 12.08
C ALA A 119 4.56 8.06 11.63
N VAL A 120 3.25 7.91 11.87
CA VAL A 120 2.24 8.87 11.43
C VAL A 120 2.37 10.19 12.20
N LYS A 121 2.08 11.32 11.56
CA LYS A 121 2.05 12.64 12.22
C LYS A 121 0.86 12.79 13.17
N THR A 122 0.88 13.81 14.02
CA THR A 122 -0.31 14.24 14.80
C THR A 122 -1.43 14.63 13.82
N GLY A 123 -2.63 14.12 14.05
CA GLY A 123 -3.79 14.31 13.17
C GLY A 123 -3.73 13.51 11.86
N GLY A 124 -2.70 12.65 11.67
CA GLY A 124 -2.59 11.82 10.48
C GLY A 124 -3.47 10.57 10.52
N GLN A 125 -3.49 9.82 9.43
CA GLN A 125 -4.37 8.67 9.25
C GLN A 125 -3.58 7.37 9.07
N ILE A 126 -4.06 6.31 9.71
CA ILE A 126 -3.65 4.92 9.48
C ILE A 126 -4.83 4.19 8.85
N SER A 127 -4.69 3.77 7.60
CA SER A 127 -5.65 2.91 6.92
C SER A 127 -5.30 1.46 7.23
N LEU A 128 -6.03 0.86 8.18
CA LEU A 128 -5.81 -0.51 8.64
C LEU A 128 -6.51 -1.49 7.70
N ILE A 129 -5.74 -2.24 6.94
CA ILE A 129 -6.21 -3.09 5.84
C ILE A 129 -5.93 -4.56 6.12
N GLY A 130 -4.66 -4.88 6.39
CA GLY A 130 -4.19 -6.26 6.47
C GLY A 130 -3.81 -6.69 7.88
N VAL A 131 -3.67 -8.01 8.01
CA VAL A 131 -3.28 -8.68 9.25
C VAL A 131 -2.17 -9.71 8.98
N LEU A 132 -1.23 -9.37 8.10
CA LEU A 132 -0.17 -10.29 7.64
C LEU A 132 0.74 -10.78 8.77
N THR A 133 0.87 -10.02 9.86
CA THR A 133 1.63 -10.42 11.06
C THR A 133 0.75 -10.99 12.16
N GLY A 134 -0.53 -11.23 11.88
CA GLY A 134 -1.52 -11.74 12.80
C GLY A 134 -2.65 -10.77 13.10
N GLY A 135 -3.85 -11.32 13.32
CA GLY A 135 -5.07 -10.56 13.61
C GLY A 135 -5.28 -10.21 15.09
N ALA A 136 -4.46 -10.78 15.99
CA ALA A 136 -4.56 -10.55 17.43
C ALA A 136 -3.26 -10.00 17.99
N GLY A 137 -3.36 -9.04 18.91
CA GLY A 137 -2.23 -8.43 19.59
C GLY A 137 -2.67 -7.33 20.55
N GLN A 138 -1.78 -6.93 21.44
CA GLN A 138 -2.04 -5.81 22.34
C GLN A 138 -1.77 -4.49 21.59
N VAL A 139 -2.76 -3.62 21.58
CA VAL A 139 -2.66 -2.28 21.03
C VAL A 139 -2.82 -1.27 22.14
N ASN A 140 -1.83 -0.41 22.33
CA ASN A 140 -1.94 0.74 23.24
C ASN A 140 -2.71 1.87 22.53
N PRO A 141 -3.92 2.24 22.97
CA PRO A 141 -4.70 3.29 22.33
C PRO A 141 -4.24 4.71 22.68
N LEU A 142 -3.37 4.87 23.66
CA LEU A 142 -2.95 6.19 24.15
C LEU A 142 -2.36 7.10 23.05
N PRO A 143 -1.50 6.63 22.13
CA PRO A 143 -1.01 7.47 21.03
C PRO A 143 -2.12 7.97 20.11
N ILE A 144 -3.18 7.18 19.92
CA ILE A 144 -4.35 7.55 19.10
C ILE A 144 -5.03 8.77 19.73
N LEU A 145 -5.31 8.69 21.05
CA LEU A 145 -5.93 9.76 21.81
C LEU A 145 -5.05 11.03 21.86
N MET A 146 -3.79 10.87 22.29
CA MET A 146 -2.90 12.01 22.57
C MET A 146 -2.44 12.76 21.32
N ARG A 147 -2.51 12.12 20.15
CA ARG A 147 -2.04 12.69 18.89
C ARG A 147 -3.14 12.83 17.84
N ASN A 148 -4.41 12.66 18.24
CA ASN A 148 -5.56 12.73 17.33
C ASN A 148 -5.37 11.88 16.06
N ILE A 149 -4.78 10.71 16.18
CA ILE A 149 -4.55 9.80 15.05
C ILE A 149 -5.90 9.20 14.63
N ARG A 150 -6.20 9.25 13.34
CA ARG A 150 -7.33 8.51 12.78
C ARG A 150 -6.88 7.10 12.40
N VAL A 151 -7.46 6.08 13.02
CA VAL A 151 -7.28 4.67 12.62
C VAL A 151 -8.58 4.23 11.93
N GLN A 152 -8.51 4.05 10.61
CA GLN A 152 -9.64 3.70 9.78
C GLN A 152 -9.51 2.27 9.27
N GLY A 153 -10.47 1.41 9.62
CA GLY A 153 -10.57 0.07 9.04
C GLY A 153 -11.00 0.15 7.57
N ILE A 154 -10.30 -0.56 6.71
CA ILE A 154 -10.58 -0.60 5.26
C ILE A 154 -10.83 -2.05 4.85
N PHE A 155 -12.04 -2.33 4.41
CA PHE A 155 -12.41 -3.63 3.86
C PHE A 155 -12.83 -3.47 2.40
N VAL A 156 -11.88 -3.73 1.49
CA VAL A 156 -12.04 -3.61 0.03
C VAL A 156 -12.58 -2.22 -0.37
N GLY A 157 -13.72 -2.13 -1.01
CA GLY A 157 -14.37 -0.90 -1.42
C GLY A 157 -15.70 -1.15 -2.12
N SER A 158 -16.49 -0.10 -2.30
CA SER A 158 -17.79 -0.17 -2.97
C SER A 158 -17.65 -0.20 -4.49
N ARG A 159 -18.73 -0.54 -5.19
CA ARG A 159 -18.83 -0.43 -6.64
C ARG A 159 -18.60 1.02 -7.11
N GLU A 160 -19.14 1.99 -6.41
CA GLU A 160 -18.96 3.41 -6.74
C GLU A 160 -17.49 3.83 -6.67
N MET A 161 -16.77 3.36 -5.63
CA MET A 161 -15.32 3.56 -5.50
C MET A 161 -14.56 2.89 -6.66
N PHE A 162 -14.95 1.69 -7.04
CA PHE A 162 -14.35 0.96 -8.16
C PHE A 162 -14.57 1.71 -9.49
N GLU A 163 -15.77 2.22 -9.74
CA GLU A 163 -16.06 3.00 -10.94
C GLU A 163 -15.31 4.34 -10.97
N ALA A 164 -15.21 5.02 -9.81
CA ALA A 164 -14.42 6.25 -9.68
C ALA A 164 -12.93 6.00 -9.92
N MET A 165 -12.39 4.95 -9.32
CA MET A 165 -11.02 4.50 -9.55
C MET A 165 -10.74 4.19 -11.02
N ASN A 166 -11.66 3.49 -11.70
CA ASN A 166 -11.51 3.16 -13.11
C ASN A 166 -11.48 4.41 -14.02
N ARG A 167 -12.23 5.47 -13.67
CA ARG A 167 -12.14 6.74 -14.38
C ARG A 167 -10.76 7.38 -14.23
N ALA A 168 -10.20 7.37 -13.01
CA ALA A 168 -8.84 7.87 -12.77
C ALA A 168 -7.78 7.06 -13.51
N ILE A 169 -7.87 5.71 -13.46
CA ILE A 169 -6.98 4.81 -14.19
C ILE A 169 -7.03 5.09 -15.69
N ALA A 170 -8.23 5.27 -16.24
CA ALA A 170 -8.41 5.55 -17.66
C ALA A 170 -7.82 6.92 -18.06
N LEU A 171 -8.10 7.96 -17.27
CA LEU A 171 -7.63 9.32 -17.52
C LEU A 171 -6.10 9.42 -17.55
N HIS A 172 -5.44 8.75 -16.60
CA HIS A 172 -3.99 8.80 -16.45
C HIS A 172 -3.25 7.67 -17.18
N HIS A 173 -3.96 6.82 -17.93
CA HIS A 173 -3.40 5.65 -18.59
C HIS A 173 -2.55 4.78 -17.64
N MET A 174 -2.95 4.72 -16.34
CA MET A 174 -2.20 3.98 -15.33
C MET A 174 -2.21 2.48 -15.64
N LYS A 175 -1.05 1.85 -15.54
CA LYS A 175 -0.90 0.40 -15.72
C LYS A 175 -0.72 -0.28 -14.36
N PRO A 176 -1.55 -1.29 -14.03
CA PRO A 176 -1.29 -2.19 -12.92
C PRO A 176 0.08 -2.88 -13.04
N VAL A 177 0.74 -3.08 -11.91
CA VAL A 177 2.00 -3.83 -11.89
C VAL A 177 1.70 -5.31 -11.72
N VAL A 178 1.72 -6.05 -12.83
CA VAL A 178 1.63 -7.52 -12.85
C VAL A 178 3.05 -8.07 -12.92
N ASP A 179 3.50 -8.71 -11.85
CA ASP A 179 4.86 -9.23 -11.73
C ASP A 179 5.06 -10.47 -12.59
N ARG A 180 4.08 -11.38 -12.56
CA ARG A 180 4.10 -12.61 -13.35
C ARG A 180 2.69 -13.07 -13.70
N VAL A 181 2.55 -13.59 -14.90
CA VAL A 181 1.34 -14.26 -15.38
C VAL A 181 1.65 -15.75 -15.52
N PHE A 182 0.83 -16.59 -14.92
CA PHE A 182 0.93 -18.04 -15.01
C PHE A 182 -0.19 -18.59 -15.91
N PRO A 183 0.06 -19.62 -16.72
CA PRO A 183 -1.03 -20.34 -17.37
C PRO A 183 -1.88 -21.08 -16.32
N PHE A 184 -3.15 -21.33 -16.62
CA PHE A 184 -4.08 -21.99 -15.69
C PHE A 184 -3.56 -23.36 -15.18
N GLY A 185 -2.89 -24.12 -16.05
CA GLY A 185 -2.27 -25.40 -15.66
C GLY A 185 -1.18 -25.28 -14.59
N GLU A 186 -0.62 -24.08 -14.38
CA GLU A 186 0.39 -23.78 -13.37
C GLU A 186 -0.19 -23.01 -12.17
N ALA A 187 -1.51 -23.06 -11.92
CA ALA A 187 -2.15 -22.32 -10.85
C ALA A 187 -1.53 -22.61 -9.47
N VAL A 188 -1.16 -23.86 -9.20
CA VAL A 188 -0.50 -24.25 -7.94
C VAL A 188 0.85 -23.53 -7.77
N GLU A 189 1.62 -23.42 -8.83
CA GLU A 189 2.90 -22.70 -8.82
C GLU A 189 2.70 -21.19 -8.64
N ALA A 190 1.63 -20.63 -9.21
CA ALA A 190 1.27 -19.24 -8.97
C ALA A 190 1.00 -18.94 -7.49
N PHE A 191 0.27 -19.84 -6.80
CA PHE A 191 0.03 -19.72 -5.35
C PHE A 191 1.31 -19.90 -4.54
N ARG A 192 2.16 -20.87 -4.88
CA ARG A 192 3.47 -21.05 -4.20
C ARG A 192 4.36 -19.82 -4.38
N TYR A 193 4.38 -19.26 -5.59
CA TYR A 193 5.12 -18.03 -5.87
C TYR A 193 4.58 -16.86 -5.05
N MET A 194 3.27 -16.71 -4.95
CA MET A 194 2.64 -15.67 -4.12
C MET A 194 2.98 -15.86 -2.65
N ASP A 195 2.86 -17.08 -2.13
CA ASP A 195 3.13 -17.43 -0.72
C ASP A 195 4.59 -17.20 -0.32
N SER A 196 5.54 -17.43 -1.23
CA SER A 196 6.96 -17.14 -1.00
C SER A 196 7.27 -15.67 -0.74
N GLY A 197 6.32 -14.76 -1.00
CA GLY A 197 6.52 -13.32 -0.90
C GLY A 197 7.57 -12.77 -1.87
N ALA A 198 7.97 -13.53 -2.90
CA ALA A 198 8.96 -13.09 -3.89
C ALA A 198 8.40 -12.05 -4.86
N HIS A 199 7.10 -12.08 -5.12
CA HIS A 199 6.42 -11.20 -6.07
C HIS A 199 6.48 -9.72 -5.70
N PHE A 200 6.30 -8.86 -6.71
CA PHE A 200 6.17 -7.40 -6.58
C PHE A 200 4.89 -6.94 -7.28
N GLY A 201 3.95 -6.35 -6.54
CA GLY A 201 2.63 -6.01 -7.08
C GLY A 201 1.71 -7.23 -7.14
N LYS A 202 1.24 -7.59 -8.33
CA LYS A 202 0.23 -8.64 -8.53
C LYS A 202 0.76 -9.83 -9.30
N VAL A 203 0.22 -11.00 -9.00
CA VAL A 203 0.36 -12.23 -9.79
C VAL A 203 -0.98 -12.49 -10.45
N ALA A 204 -0.98 -12.88 -11.72
CA ALA A 204 -2.18 -13.23 -12.49
C ALA A 204 -2.10 -14.67 -13.00
N ILE A 205 -3.26 -15.29 -13.19
CA ILE A 205 -3.41 -16.60 -13.83
C ILE A 205 -4.26 -16.40 -15.08
N ARG A 206 -3.77 -16.85 -16.22
CA ARG A 206 -4.44 -16.75 -17.50
C ARG A 206 -4.96 -18.12 -17.96
N ARG A 207 -6.18 -18.16 -18.39
CA ARG A 207 -6.80 -19.32 -19.05
C ARG A 207 -6.38 -19.43 -20.51
#